data_228bf89f9105449efbe23f00729aeded
#
_entry.id   228bf89f9105449efbe23f00729aeded
#
_cell.length_a   1.000
_cell.length_b   1.000
_cell.length_c   1.000
_cell.angle_alpha   90.00
_cell.angle_beta   90.00
_cell.angle_gamma   90.00
#
_symmetry.space_group_name_H-M   'P 1'
#
loop_
_entity.id
_entity.type
_entity.pdbx_description
1 polymer ?
#
loop_
_entity_poly.entity_id
_entity_poly.type
_entity_poly.pdbx_seq_one_letter_code
_entity_poly.pdbx_strand_id
1 'polypeptide(L)'
;MHGNVYITSSDCSLSKAGADSQKNKYIPENTVVVACIGANAGEVALTSYIAQTNQQINAIISKYPCFLYFSIKVHTAELRTLGEGSSTMININKTSFENYEIPTPSDNTLQQLEHKLNIIFSAILHNLQEIDRLNETKDLLVTQLSR
;
A
#
# COMPACT_ATOMS: atom_id res chain seq x y z
N MET A 1 -3.57 -6.71 1.84
CA MET A 1 -2.50 -5.92 2.50
C MET A 1 -2.02 -6.57 3.81
N HIS A 2 -2.82 -7.37 4.47
CA HIS A 2 -2.45 -8.24 5.62
C HIS A 2 -1.69 -7.54 6.77
N GLY A 3 -1.87 -6.22 6.93
CA GLY A 3 -1.24 -5.45 8.01
C GLY A 3 0.24 -5.08 7.82
N ASN A 4 0.87 -5.50 6.73
CA ASN A 4 2.25 -5.12 6.42
C ASN A 4 2.34 -3.67 5.94
N VAL A 5 3.47 -3.03 6.26
CA VAL A 5 3.77 -1.67 5.80
C VAL A 5 3.94 -1.64 4.28
N TYR A 6 4.62 -2.64 3.73
CA TYR A 6 4.84 -2.77 2.28
C TYR A 6 4.12 -3.96 1.68
N ILE A 7 3.68 -3.79 0.43
CA ILE A 7 3.22 -4.89 -0.42
C ILE A 7 4.43 -5.36 -1.20
N THR A 8 4.92 -6.57 -0.88
CA THR A 8 6.07 -7.20 -1.54
C THR A 8 5.65 -8.22 -2.58
N SER A 9 4.40 -8.72 -2.48
CA SER A 9 3.84 -9.68 -3.43
C SER A 9 2.33 -9.52 -3.56
N SER A 10 1.74 -10.12 -4.56
CA SER A 10 0.29 -10.22 -4.74
C SER A 10 -0.09 -11.62 -5.23
N ASP A 11 -1.29 -12.08 -4.86
CA ASP A 11 -1.79 -13.40 -5.25
C ASP A 11 -1.98 -13.55 -6.77
N CYS A 12 -2.20 -12.42 -7.46
CA CYS A 12 -2.38 -12.36 -8.90
C CYS A 12 -1.47 -11.29 -9.50
N SER A 13 -0.88 -11.60 -10.64
CA SER A 13 -0.09 -10.65 -11.41
C SER A 13 -0.60 -10.56 -12.86
N LEU A 14 -0.42 -9.41 -13.48
CA LEU A 14 -0.67 -9.22 -14.90
C LEU A 14 0.51 -9.73 -15.72
N SER A 15 0.23 -10.28 -16.88
CA SER A 15 1.28 -10.47 -17.87
C SER A 15 1.83 -9.11 -18.31
N LYS A 16 3.08 -9.07 -18.80
CA LYS A 16 3.68 -7.83 -19.30
C LYS A 16 2.81 -7.17 -20.38
N ALA A 17 2.28 -7.95 -21.30
CA ALA A 17 1.41 -7.44 -22.36
C ALA A 17 0.10 -6.86 -21.79
N GLY A 18 -0.49 -7.52 -20.76
CA GLY A 18 -1.67 -7.01 -20.07
C GLY A 18 -1.42 -5.71 -19.34
N ALA A 19 -0.30 -5.62 -18.62
CA ALA A 19 0.09 -4.40 -17.91
C ALA A 19 0.40 -3.25 -18.91
N ASP A 20 1.14 -3.53 -19.96
CA ASP A 20 1.51 -2.55 -20.98
C ASP A 20 0.32 -2.05 -21.82
N SER A 21 -0.80 -2.77 -21.84
CA SER A 21 -2.03 -2.29 -22.48
C SER A 21 -2.64 -1.05 -21.79
N GLN A 22 -2.26 -0.81 -20.53
CA GLN A 22 -2.73 0.32 -19.72
C GLN A 22 -1.55 1.03 -19.01
N LYS A 23 -0.59 1.50 -19.79
CA LYS A 23 0.66 2.11 -19.29
C LYS A 23 0.44 3.29 -18.36
N ASN A 24 -0.65 4.04 -18.53
CA ASN A 24 -1.03 5.17 -17.69
C ASN A 24 -1.48 4.79 -16.27
N LYS A 25 -1.65 3.50 -15.99
CA LYS A 25 -2.02 2.98 -14.67
C LYS A 25 -0.84 2.49 -13.83
N TYR A 26 0.38 2.56 -14.36
CA TYR A 26 1.55 2.26 -13.55
C TYR A 26 1.74 3.31 -12.45
N ILE A 27 1.97 2.83 -11.26
CA ILE A 27 2.33 3.62 -10.08
C ILE A 27 3.76 3.26 -9.66
N PRO A 28 4.58 4.24 -9.24
CA PRO A 28 5.96 3.99 -8.81
C PRO A 28 6.01 3.22 -7.48
N GLU A 29 7.19 2.75 -7.13
CA GLU A 29 7.51 2.31 -5.77
C GLU A 29 7.29 3.45 -4.77
N ASN A 30 7.10 3.09 -3.50
CA ASN A 30 6.78 4.01 -2.41
C ASN A 30 5.47 4.82 -2.63
N THR A 31 4.59 4.33 -3.50
CA THR A 31 3.23 4.88 -3.61
C THR A 31 2.39 4.39 -2.43
N VAL A 32 1.72 5.31 -1.75
CA VAL A 32 0.76 4.96 -0.70
C VAL A 32 -0.51 4.44 -1.36
N VAL A 33 -0.93 3.24 -1.00
CA VAL A 33 -2.14 2.60 -1.53
C VAL A 33 -3.12 2.31 -0.39
N VAL A 34 -4.39 2.61 -0.64
CA VAL A 34 -5.46 2.48 0.35
C VAL A 34 -6.59 1.63 -0.24
N ALA A 35 -6.97 0.59 0.47
CA ALA A 35 -8.15 -0.20 0.11
C ALA A 35 -9.41 0.62 0.39
N CYS A 36 -10.30 0.72 -0.60
CA CYS A 36 -11.49 1.55 -0.48
C CYS A 36 -12.79 0.75 -0.46
N ILE A 37 -12.76 -0.55 -0.76
CA ILE A 37 -13.94 -1.40 -0.85
C ILE A 37 -13.78 -2.66 -0.01
N GLY A 38 -14.85 -3.06 0.66
CA GLY A 38 -14.97 -4.33 1.37
C GLY A 38 -14.47 -4.32 2.81
N ALA A 39 -14.20 -5.50 3.35
CA ALA A 39 -13.79 -5.68 4.75
C ALA A 39 -12.49 -4.95 5.10
N ASN A 40 -11.58 -4.84 4.15
CA ASN A 40 -10.28 -4.21 4.31
C ASN A 40 -10.30 -2.70 3.98
N ALA A 41 -11.46 -2.10 3.75
CA ALA A 41 -11.56 -0.66 3.48
C ALA A 41 -10.88 0.15 4.59
N GLY A 42 -10.06 1.14 4.21
CA GLY A 42 -9.23 1.93 5.11
C GLY A 42 -7.85 1.33 5.40
N GLU A 43 -7.56 0.08 5.01
CA GLU A 43 -6.19 -0.44 5.11
C GLU A 43 -5.26 0.30 4.15
N VAL A 44 -4.07 0.63 4.66
CA VAL A 44 -3.03 1.37 3.96
C VAL A 44 -1.74 0.57 3.90
N ALA A 45 -1.05 0.67 2.77
CA ALA A 45 0.29 0.12 2.58
C ALA A 45 1.10 0.98 1.59
N LEU A 46 2.40 0.68 1.46
CA LEU A 46 3.28 1.22 0.43
C LEU A 46 3.60 0.15 -0.62
N THR A 47 3.76 0.57 -1.86
CA THR A 47 4.29 -0.33 -2.89
C THR A 47 5.80 -0.47 -2.74
N SER A 48 6.32 -1.70 -2.84
CA SER A 48 7.77 -1.97 -2.82
C SER A 48 8.38 -2.02 -4.23
N TYR A 49 7.55 -1.93 -5.27
CA TYR A 49 7.94 -1.96 -6.68
C TYR A 49 6.91 -1.22 -7.53
N ILE A 50 7.25 -1.00 -8.81
CA ILE A 50 6.32 -0.45 -9.79
C ILE A 50 5.15 -1.41 -9.97
N ALA A 51 3.93 -0.93 -9.75
CA ALA A 51 2.73 -1.75 -9.74
C ALA A 51 1.59 -1.12 -10.56
N GLN A 52 0.48 -1.84 -10.65
CA GLN A 52 -0.82 -1.33 -11.07
C GLN A 52 -1.86 -1.74 -10.03
N THR A 53 -2.90 -0.94 -9.87
CA THR A 53 -3.99 -1.22 -8.94
C THR A 53 -5.31 -1.43 -9.71
N ASN A 54 -6.22 -2.13 -9.08
CA ASN A 54 -7.61 -2.21 -9.53
C ASN A 54 -8.44 -1.06 -8.93
N GLN A 55 -9.72 -0.99 -9.28
CA GLN A 55 -10.64 0.06 -8.85
C GLN A 55 -10.97 0.03 -7.34
N GLN A 56 -10.55 -1.01 -6.60
CA GLN A 56 -10.77 -1.11 -5.15
C GLN A 56 -9.68 -0.41 -4.35
N ILE A 57 -8.61 0.01 -5.02
CA ILE A 57 -7.43 0.63 -4.40
C ILE A 57 -7.27 2.05 -4.93
N ASN A 58 -7.22 3.02 -4.05
CA ASN A 58 -6.75 4.36 -4.37
C ASN A 58 -5.25 4.45 -4.12
N ALA A 59 -4.54 5.10 -5.04
CA ALA A 59 -3.09 5.28 -4.99
C ALA A 59 -2.75 6.77 -4.87
N ILE A 60 -1.83 7.11 -3.97
CA ILE A 60 -1.39 8.48 -3.72
C ILE A 60 0.12 8.55 -3.88
N ILE A 61 0.58 9.31 -4.86
CA ILE A 61 2.00 9.60 -5.08
C ILE A 61 2.35 10.87 -4.28
N SER A 62 3.30 10.75 -3.36
CA SER A 62 3.72 11.85 -2.49
C SER A 62 5.23 11.92 -2.38
N LYS A 63 5.77 13.12 -2.12
CA LYS A 63 7.17 13.30 -1.73
C LYS A 63 7.44 12.91 -0.27
N TYR A 64 6.37 12.66 0.50
CA TYR A 64 6.41 12.25 1.91
C TYR A 64 5.58 10.99 2.15
N PRO A 65 5.94 9.86 1.52
CA PRO A 65 5.13 8.64 1.57
C PRO A 65 5.05 8.03 2.97
N CYS A 66 6.12 8.09 3.79
CA CYS A 66 6.10 7.52 5.13
C CYS A 66 5.20 8.32 6.08
N PHE A 67 5.26 9.65 6.00
CA PHE A 67 4.35 10.53 6.74
C PHE A 67 2.89 10.25 6.33
N LEU A 68 2.63 10.20 5.04
CA LEU A 68 1.28 9.97 4.52
C LEU A 68 0.74 8.60 4.93
N TYR A 69 1.58 7.56 4.89
CA TYR A 69 1.22 6.23 5.39
C TYR A 69 0.73 6.30 6.84
N PHE A 70 1.49 6.92 7.74
CA PHE A 70 1.10 7.03 9.15
C PHE A 70 -0.15 7.88 9.34
N SER A 71 -0.26 8.99 8.63
CA SER A 71 -1.44 9.86 8.70
C SER A 71 -2.70 9.09 8.32
N ILE A 72 -2.70 8.34 7.24
CA ILE A 72 -3.84 7.51 6.84
C ILE A 72 -4.06 6.38 7.84
N LYS A 73 -2.99 5.73 8.31
CA LYS A 73 -3.08 4.62 9.27
C LYS A 73 -3.77 5.02 10.56
N VAL A 74 -3.46 6.19 11.09
CA VAL A 74 -4.09 6.74 12.32
C VAL A 74 -5.57 7.05 12.08
N HIS A 75 -5.93 7.52 10.88
CA HIS A 75 -7.29 7.91 10.54
C HIS A 75 -8.11 6.78 9.84
N THR A 76 -7.63 5.54 9.86
CA THR A 76 -8.33 4.40 9.23
C THR A 76 -9.80 4.28 9.67
N ALA A 77 -10.08 4.47 10.96
CA ALA A 77 -11.46 4.39 11.48
C ALA A 77 -12.36 5.47 10.89
N GLU A 78 -11.88 6.70 10.81
CA GLU A 78 -12.62 7.82 10.21
C GLU A 78 -12.83 7.62 8.71
N LEU A 79 -11.79 7.17 7.99
CA LEU A 79 -11.91 6.85 6.56
C LEU A 79 -12.97 5.78 6.30
N ARG A 80 -13.08 4.78 7.16
CA ARG A 80 -14.11 3.75 7.04
C ARG A 80 -15.53 4.34 7.14
N THR A 81 -15.75 5.32 8.03
CA THR A 81 -17.07 5.96 8.17
C THR A 81 -17.49 6.69 6.90
N LEU A 82 -16.55 7.16 6.06
CA LEU A 82 -16.88 7.77 4.77
C LEU A 82 -17.49 6.77 3.77
N GLY A 83 -17.25 5.49 3.98
CA GLY A 83 -17.78 4.41 3.14
C GLY A 83 -18.98 3.68 3.74
N GLU A 84 -19.37 4.02 4.99
CA GLU A 84 -20.52 3.46 5.66
C GLU A 84 -21.78 4.17 5.16
N GLY A 85 -22.50 3.52 4.27
CA GLY A 85 -23.75 4.03 3.67
C GLY A 85 -24.86 3.01 3.80
N SER A 86 -25.83 3.07 2.91
CA SER A 86 -26.99 2.17 2.85
C SER A 86 -26.67 0.73 2.41
N SER A 87 -25.43 0.41 2.10
CA SER A 87 -25.00 -0.94 1.68
C SER A 87 -24.31 -1.70 2.82
N THR A 88 -24.43 -3.02 2.78
CA THR A 88 -23.76 -3.93 3.74
C THR A 88 -22.24 -3.99 3.57
N MET A 89 -21.72 -3.40 2.49
CA MET A 89 -20.29 -3.38 2.17
C MET A 89 -19.75 -1.96 2.20
N ILE A 90 -18.69 -1.72 2.96
CA ILE A 90 -18.00 -0.42 2.98
C ILE A 90 -17.48 -0.09 1.59
N ASN A 91 -17.76 1.12 1.12
CA ASN A 91 -17.28 1.62 -0.16
C ASN A 91 -16.94 3.11 -0.04
N ILE A 92 -15.66 3.40 0.20
CA ILE A 92 -15.14 4.77 0.24
C ILE A 92 -15.05 5.28 -1.20
N ASN A 93 -15.99 6.10 -1.61
CA ASN A 93 -15.97 6.63 -2.96
C ASN A 93 -14.79 7.59 -3.17
N LYS A 94 -14.39 7.71 -4.44
CA LYS A 94 -13.19 8.49 -4.82
C LYS A 94 -13.28 9.95 -4.37
N THR A 95 -14.42 10.60 -4.54
CA THR A 95 -14.62 12.00 -4.17
C THR A 95 -14.47 12.22 -2.67
N SER A 96 -15.08 11.38 -1.85
CA SER A 96 -14.94 11.46 -0.39
C SER A 96 -13.49 11.23 0.05
N PHE A 97 -12.79 10.29 -0.60
CA PHE A 97 -11.40 10.01 -0.31
C PHE A 97 -10.48 11.18 -0.69
N GLU A 98 -10.69 11.79 -1.87
CA GLU A 98 -9.86 12.92 -2.36
C GLU A 98 -10.09 14.20 -1.53
N ASN A 99 -11.27 14.37 -0.95
CA ASN A 99 -11.60 15.52 -0.11
C ASN A 99 -11.30 15.30 1.38
N TYR A 100 -10.73 14.14 1.74
CA TYR A 100 -10.38 13.87 3.14
C TYR A 100 -9.16 14.70 3.53
N GLU A 101 -9.34 15.55 4.53
CA GLU A 101 -8.29 16.46 5.01
C GLU A 101 -7.41 15.78 6.07
N ILE A 102 -6.09 15.88 5.89
CA ILE A 102 -5.09 15.39 6.83
C ILE A 102 -4.34 16.59 7.41
N PRO A 103 -4.26 16.73 8.74
CA PRO A 103 -3.43 17.76 9.38
C PRO A 103 -1.97 17.62 8.91
N THR A 104 -1.47 18.68 8.27
CA THR A 104 -0.15 18.63 7.64
C THR A 104 0.78 19.65 8.30
N PRO A 105 1.92 19.22 8.89
CA PRO A 105 2.93 20.12 9.42
C PRO A 105 3.60 20.99 8.34
N SER A 106 4.46 21.94 8.76
CA SER A 106 5.25 22.71 7.82
C SER A 106 6.16 21.81 6.97
N ASP A 107 6.49 22.26 5.76
CA ASP A 107 7.33 21.49 4.82
C ASP A 107 8.69 21.11 5.44
N ASN A 108 9.32 22.02 6.20
CA ASN A 108 10.57 21.71 6.91
C ASN A 108 10.41 20.59 7.95
N THR A 109 9.31 20.60 8.70
CA THR A 109 9.00 19.53 9.66
C THR A 109 8.75 18.20 8.95
N LEU A 110 8.03 18.23 7.84
CA LEU A 110 7.77 17.05 7.00
C LEU A 110 9.07 16.45 6.47
N GLN A 111 9.99 17.26 5.95
CA GLN A 111 11.29 16.78 5.46
C GLN A 111 12.10 16.08 6.55
N GLN A 112 12.17 16.68 7.74
CA GLN A 112 12.89 16.09 8.87
C GLN A 112 12.25 14.78 9.36
N LEU A 113 10.93 14.75 9.42
CA LEU A 113 10.17 13.56 9.82
C LEU A 113 10.35 12.45 8.80
N GLU A 114 10.16 12.74 7.52
CA GLU A 114 10.29 11.78 6.43
C GLU A 114 11.70 11.19 6.38
N HIS A 115 12.74 12.02 6.56
CA HIS A 115 14.12 11.52 6.62
C HIS A 115 14.32 10.47 7.74
N LYS A 116 13.77 10.74 8.93
CA LYS A 116 13.86 9.79 10.06
C LYS A 116 13.02 8.52 9.80
N LEU A 117 11.82 8.69 9.26
CA LEU A 117 10.94 7.57 8.95
C LEU A 117 11.50 6.67 7.85
N ASN A 118 12.12 7.24 6.82
CA ASN A 118 12.72 6.48 5.73
C ASN A 118 13.76 5.47 6.21
N ILE A 119 14.52 5.77 7.24
CA ILE A 119 15.49 4.83 7.82
C ILE A 119 14.77 3.59 8.36
N ILE A 120 13.68 3.80 9.10
CA ILE A 120 12.88 2.72 9.69
C ILE A 120 12.15 1.94 8.60
N PHE A 121 11.53 2.62 7.66
CA PHE A 121 10.78 2.00 6.57
C PHE A 121 11.68 1.19 5.63
N SER A 122 12.88 1.68 5.35
CA SER A 122 13.88 0.91 4.58
C SER A 122 14.30 -0.37 5.30
N ALA A 123 14.48 -0.34 6.62
CA ALA A 123 14.77 -1.53 7.40
C ALA A 123 13.59 -2.52 7.39
N ILE A 124 12.35 -2.03 7.51
CA ILE A 124 11.15 -2.87 7.40
C ILE A 124 11.06 -3.53 6.02
N LEU A 125 11.28 -2.76 4.95
CA LEU A 125 11.24 -3.29 3.58
C LEU A 125 12.30 -4.37 3.38
N HIS A 126 13.53 -4.11 3.84
CA HIS A 126 14.62 -5.08 3.75
C HIS A 126 14.26 -6.40 4.47
N ASN A 127 13.75 -6.31 5.68
CA ASN A 127 13.33 -7.49 6.45
C ASN A 127 12.19 -8.26 5.77
N LEU A 128 11.20 -7.57 5.19
CA LEU A 128 10.12 -8.22 4.44
C LEU A 128 10.66 -8.96 3.21
N GLN A 129 11.55 -8.33 2.45
CA GLN A 129 12.19 -8.97 1.29
C GLN A 129 13.04 -10.17 1.68
N GLU A 130 13.71 -10.13 2.83
CA GLU A 130 14.47 -11.27 3.35
C GLU A 130 13.53 -12.42 3.73
N ILE A 131 12.42 -12.13 4.40
CA ILE A 131 11.39 -13.13 4.74
C ILE A 131 10.84 -13.78 3.46
N ASP A 132 10.55 -13.02 2.41
CA ASP A 132 10.06 -13.56 1.15
C ASP A 132 11.08 -14.51 0.52
N ARG A 133 12.37 -14.15 0.47
CA ARG A 133 13.44 -15.00 -0.05
C ARG A 133 13.61 -16.30 0.76
N LEU A 134 13.52 -16.20 2.08
CA LEU A 134 13.60 -17.37 2.96
C LEU A 134 12.42 -18.32 2.73
N ASN A 135 11.22 -17.80 2.56
CA ASN A 135 10.04 -18.61 2.24
C ASN A 135 10.17 -19.29 0.88
N GLU A 136 10.60 -18.58 -0.16
CA GLU A 136 10.88 -19.18 -1.48
C GLU A 136 11.92 -20.30 -1.39
N THR A 137 13.01 -20.08 -0.65
CA THR A 137 14.06 -21.09 -0.44
C THR A 137 13.52 -22.31 0.28
N LYS A 138 12.74 -22.11 1.35
CA LYS A 138 12.08 -23.19 2.10
C LYS A 138 11.20 -24.03 1.17
N ASP A 139 10.36 -23.40 0.35
CA ASP A 139 9.42 -24.09 -0.52
C ASP A 139 10.13 -24.88 -1.62
N LEU A 140 11.25 -24.37 -2.15
CA LEU A 140 12.13 -25.10 -3.07
C LEU A 140 12.73 -26.36 -2.42
N LEU A 141 13.26 -26.24 -1.18
CA LEU A 141 13.83 -27.37 -0.45
C LEU A 141 12.78 -28.44 -0.12
N VAL A 142 11.61 -28.03 0.34
CA VAL A 142 10.51 -28.96 0.61
C VAL A 142 10.09 -29.72 -0.66
N THR A 143 10.02 -29.01 -1.79
CA THR A 143 9.69 -29.62 -3.09
C THR A 143 10.75 -30.65 -3.54
N GLN A 144 12.03 -30.38 -3.26
CA GLN A 144 13.11 -31.32 -3.59
C GLN A 144 13.12 -32.57 -2.70
N LEU A 145 12.80 -32.41 -1.42
CA LEU A 145 12.76 -33.51 -0.45
C LEU A 145 11.52 -34.40 -0.59
N SER A 146 10.49 -33.92 -1.26
CA SER A 146 9.22 -34.64 -1.47
C SER A 146 9.19 -35.46 -2.77
N ARG A 147 10.28 -35.50 -3.52
CA ARG A 147 10.48 -36.30 -4.73
C ARG A 147 11.31 -37.54 -4.43
#